data_1167f6d7d95a8b124974cc85cc36b548
#
_entry.id   1167f6d7d95a8b124974cc85cc36b548
#
_cell.length_a   1.000
_cell.length_b   1.000
_cell.length_c   1.000
_cell.angle_alpha   90.00
_cell.angle_beta   90.00
_cell.angle_gamma   90.00
#
_symmetry.space_group_name_H-M   'P 1'
#
loop_
_entity.id
_entity.type
_entity.pdbx_description
1 polymer ?
#
loop_
_entity_poly.entity_id
_entity_poly.type
_entity_poly.pdbx_seq_one_letter_code
_entity_poly.pdbx_strand_id
1 'polypeptide(L)'
;MKISFNNQNLFSFSSKKSFKKMFDRCSYSGEKFEPYDTATIEHVIPVICGGQNDFANYLVVKRSWNMDRSDTPLDEFISQNPQVKENIISAVNSKEGQIIEGINWSEEVKKTLLKAIGYDIFK
;
A
#
# COMPACT_ATOMS: atom_id res chain seq x y z
N MET A 1 5.74 -20.05 -10.24
CA MET A 1 6.43 -19.67 -9.99
C MET A 1 6.81 -19.36 -9.75
N LYS A 2 6.72 -19.35 -9.73
CA LYS A 2 7.37 -18.92 -9.40
C LYS A 2 7.58 -18.37 -9.41
N ILE A 3 7.32 -18.28 -9.36
CA ILE A 3 7.89 -17.69 -9.19
C ILE A 3 8.29 -17.31 -9.17
N SER A 4 8.17 -17.20 -9.36
CA SER A 4 8.93 -16.77 -9.19
C SER A 4 9.17 -16.43 -9.06
N PHE A 5 8.94 -16.35 -9.17
CA PHE A 5 9.55 -16.01 -8.95
C PHE A 5 9.77 -15.86 -9.17
N ASN A 6 9.52 -15.74 -9.28
CA ASN A 6 9.97 -15.67 -9.41
C ASN A 6 9.76 -15.54 -9.60
N ASN A 7 9.28 -15.42 -9.74
CA ASN A 7 9.36 -15.42 -9.95
C ASN A 7 8.82 -15.37 -10.22
N GLN A 8 8.38 -15.17 -10.31
CA GLN A 8 8.05 -15.24 -10.54
C GLN A 8 7.23 -15.19 -10.50
N ASN A 9 6.84 -15.29 -10.85
CA ASN A 9 6.06 -15.18 -10.76
C ASN A 9 5.28 -14.62 -10.30
N LEU A 10 4.75 -15.34 -10.03
CA LEU A 10 3.85 -14.69 -9.11
C LEU A 10 4.20 -13.22 -8.94
N PHE A 11 5.36 -12.98 -8.55
CA PHE A 11 5.81 -11.62 -8.23
C PHE A 11 6.38 -10.91 -9.44
N SER A 12 6.03 -11.37 -10.58
CA SER A 12 6.36 -10.67 -11.79
C SER A 12 5.33 -9.60 -12.06
N PHE A 13 5.21 -8.63 -11.12
CA PHE A 13 4.56 -7.40 -11.47
C PHE A 13 5.53 -6.67 -12.38
N SER A 14 5.44 -6.97 -13.67
CA SER A 14 6.29 -6.34 -14.66
C SER A 14 5.99 -4.86 -14.78
N SER A 15 4.88 -4.39 -14.19
CA SER A 15 4.49 -2.99 -14.28
C SER A 15 3.62 -2.59 -13.10
N LYS A 16 3.57 -1.29 -12.84
CA LYS A 16 2.65 -0.72 -11.86
C LYS A 16 1.20 -1.01 -12.23
N LYS A 17 0.91 -1.09 -13.51
CA LYS A 17 -0.44 -1.41 -13.99
C LYS A 17 -0.87 -2.79 -13.53
N SER A 18 -0.01 -3.80 -13.66
CA SER A 18 -0.28 -5.15 -13.20
C SER A 18 -0.49 -5.19 -11.69
N PHE A 19 0.35 -4.47 -10.95
CA PHE A 19 0.26 -4.39 -9.50
C PHE A 19 -1.08 -3.80 -9.07
N LYS A 20 -1.51 -2.71 -9.69
CA LYS A 20 -2.78 -2.05 -9.35
C LYS A 20 -3.97 -2.97 -9.56
N LYS A 21 -3.94 -3.82 -10.59
CA LYS A 21 -5.06 -4.73 -10.89
C LYS A 21 -5.29 -5.80 -9.84
N MET A 22 -4.31 -6.03 -8.99
CA MET A 22 -4.44 -7.01 -7.91
C MET A 22 -5.27 -6.50 -6.74
N PHE A 23 -5.63 -5.22 -6.73
CA PHE A 23 -6.33 -4.58 -5.63
C PHE A 23 -7.71 -4.13 -6.10
N ASP A 24 -8.75 -4.56 -5.37
CA ASP A 24 -10.13 -4.13 -5.67
C ASP A 24 -10.63 -3.06 -4.72
N ARG A 25 -9.85 -2.69 -3.69
CA ARG A 25 -10.22 -1.67 -2.72
C ARG A 25 -9.10 -0.68 -2.50
N CYS A 26 -9.51 0.57 -2.26
CA CYS A 26 -8.60 1.64 -1.87
C CYS A 26 -8.08 1.37 -0.46
N SER A 27 -6.76 1.34 -0.27
CA SER A 27 -6.16 1.05 1.03
C SER A 27 -6.41 2.14 2.07
N TYR A 28 -6.79 3.35 1.64
CA TYR A 28 -7.08 4.44 2.56
C TYR A 28 -8.57 4.59 2.88
N SER A 29 -9.43 4.52 1.87
CA SER A 29 -10.87 4.69 2.11
C SER A 29 -11.59 3.38 2.43
N GLY A 30 -11.01 2.24 2.07
CA GLY A 30 -11.63 0.94 2.22
C GLY A 30 -12.70 0.64 1.17
N GLU A 31 -12.97 1.58 0.28
CA GLU A 31 -14.02 1.44 -0.73
C GLU A 31 -13.52 0.68 -1.96
N LYS A 32 -14.42 -0.06 -2.59
CA LYS A 32 -14.11 -0.72 -3.86
C LYS A 32 -13.82 0.33 -4.92
N PHE A 33 -12.95 -0.03 -5.86
CA PHE A 33 -12.74 0.80 -7.04
C PHE A 33 -13.92 0.59 -7.99
N GLU A 34 -14.65 1.65 -8.28
CA GLU A 34 -15.69 1.64 -9.29
C GLU A 34 -15.06 1.85 -10.67
N PRO A 35 -15.78 1.52 -11.76
CA PRO A 35 -15.20 1.68 -13.11
C PRO A 35 -14.69 3.09 -13.42
N TYR A 36 -15.27 4.11 -12.79
CA TYR A 36 -14.87 5.50 -13.00
C TYR A 36 -13.73 5.95 -12.08
N ASP A 37 -13.36 5.13 -11.11
CA ASP A 37 -12.28 5.49 -10.19
C ASP A 37 -10.92 5.27 -10.85
N THR A 38 -9.96 6.12 -10.49
CA THR A 38 -8.57 5.92 -10.90
C THR A 38 -7.79 5.34 -9.72
N ALA A 39 -7.34 4.12 -9.89
CA ALA A 39 -6.44 3.48 -8.93
C ALA A 39 -5.03 4.02 -9.18
N THR A 40 -4.36 4.42 -8.11
CA THR A 40 -3.00 4.96 -8.20
C THR A 40 -2.05 4.25 -7.25
N ILE A 41 -0.78 4.30 -7.60
CA ILE A 41 0.28 3.82 -6.72
C ILE A 41 0.52 4.86 -5.64
N GLU A 42 0.50 4.43 -4.40
CA GLU A 42 0.77 5.28 -3.24
C GLU A 42 2.04 4.79 -2.55
N HIS A 43 2.96 5.70 -2.29
CA HIS A 43 4.18 5.40 -1.54
C HIS A 43 3.88 5.48 -0.05
N VAL A 44 4.09 4.39 0.69
CA VAL A 44 3.92 4.41 2.15
C VAL A 44 4.86 5.47 2.74
N ILE A 45 6.13 5.44 2.31
CA ILE A 45 7.09 6.48 2.63
C ILE A 45 7.26 7.33 1.38
N PRO A 46 6.88 8.61 1.41
CA PRO A 46 7.04 9.48 0.26
C PRO A 46 8.49 9.53 -0.23
N VAL A 47 8.69 9.66 -1.53
CA VAL A 47 10.04 9.70 -2.10
C VAL A 47 10.86 10.82 -1.50
N ILE A 48 10.25 11.99 -1.28
CA ILE A 48 10.93 13.14 -0.67
C ILE A 48 11.37 12.82 0.77
N CYS A 49 10.74 11.84 1.41
CA CYS A 49 11.10 11.39 2.77
C CYS A 49 12.03 10.18 2.74
N GLY A 50 12.56 9.82 1.59
CA GLY A 50 13.50 8.71 1.44
C GLY A 50 12.87 7.40 1.00
N GLY A 51 11.59 7.41 0.60
CA GLY A 51 10.91 6.19 0.16
C GLY A 51 11.41 5.68 -1.18
N GLN A 52 11.39 4.37 -1.34
CA GLN A 52 11.84 3.71 -2.56
C GLN A 52 10.73 3.69 -3.61
N ASN A 53 11.12 3.70 -4.88
CA ASN A 53 10.21 3.49 -6.01
C ASN A 53 10.18 2.00 -6.34
N ASP A 54 9.57 1.22 -5.44
CA ASP A 54 9.50 -0.21 -5.63
C ASP A 54 8.30 -0.78 -4.88
N PHE A 55 7.86 -1.98 -5.27
CA PHE A 55 6.65 -2.59 -4.73
C PHE A 55 6.69 -2.79 -3.21
N ALA A 56 7.89 -2.88 -2.64
CA ALA A 56 8.06 -3.00 -1.19
C ALA A 56 7.64 -1.74 -0.42
N ASN A 57 7.25 -0.69 -1.12
CA ASN A 57 6.81 0.59 -0.54
C ASN A 57 5.46 1.05 -1.09
N TYR A 58 4.70 0.18 -1.77
CA TYR A 58 3.49 0.61 -2.46
C TYR A 58 2.21 0.12 -1.80
N LEU A 59 1.21 1.01 -1.80
CA LEU A 59 -0.20 0.68 -1.61
C LEU A 59 -0.93 1.10 -2.88
N VAL A 60 -2.21 0.74 -2.98
CA VAL A 60 -3.06 1.16 -4.10
C VAL A 60 -4.24 1.91 -3.51
N VAL A 61 -4.41 3.14 -3.94
CA VAL A 61 -5.45 4.03 -3.42
C VAL A 61 -6.13 4.79 -4.56
N LYS A 62 -7.33 5.31 -4.30
CA LYS A 62 -7.99 6.22 -5.25
C LYS A 62 -7.15 7.47 -5.41
N ARG A 63 -7.14 8.01 -6.62
CA ARG A 63 -6.32 9.16 -6.95
C ARG A 63 -6.57 10.35 -6.01
N SER A 64 -7.84 10.60 -5.65
CA SER A 64 -8.18 11.70 -4.75
C SER A 64 -7.49 11.56 -3.40
N TRP A 65 -7.41 10.35 -2.87
CA TRP A 65 -6.73 10.07 -1.61
C TRP A 65 -5.22 10.26 -1.72
N ASN A 66 -4.65 9.85 -2.85
CA ASN A 66 -3.24 10.04 -3.12
C ASN A 66 -2.90 11.53 -3.14
N MET A 67 -3.72 12.31 -3.84
CA MET A 67 -3.54 13.77 -3.94
C MET A 67 -3.71 14.45 -2.58
N ASP A 68 -4.68 14.02 -1.78
CA ASP A 68 -4.91 14.59 -0.45
C ASP A 68 -3.73 14.34 0.47
N ARG A 69 -3.17 13.15 0.43
CA ARG A 69 -2.03 12.86 1.29
C ARG A 69 -0.78 13.57 0.83
N SER A 70 -0.53 13.59 -0.49
CA SER A 70 0.69 14.20 -1.03
C SER A 70 1.93 13.66 -0.30
N ASP A 71 2.80 14.54 0.19
CA ASP A 71 4.05 14.17 0.88
C ASP A 71 3.92 14.12 2.41
N THR A 72 2.71 14.20 2.93
CA THR A 72 2.46 14.18 4.37
C THR A 72 2.94 12.86 4.95
N PRO A 73 3.76 12.86 6.01
CA PRO A 73 4.14 11.62 6.68
C PRO A 73 2.92 10.81 7.10
N LEU A 74 3.01 9.50 7.05
CA LEU A 74 1.85 8.63 7.25
C LEU A 74 1.21 8.81 8.62
N ASP A 75 2.01 8.93 9.69
CA ASP A 75 1.49 9.13 11.03
C ASP A 75 0.70 10.43 11.15
N GLU A 76 1.18 11.49 10.53
CA GLU A 76 0.47 12.77 10.50
C GLU A 76 -0.81 12.66 9.69
N PHE A 77 -0.76 12.02 8.52
CA PHE A 77 -1.93 11.82 7.67
C PHE A 77 -3.02 11.03 8.39
N ILE A 78 -2.62 9.98 9.11
CA ILE A 78 -3.56 9.17 9.90
C ILE A 78 -4.17 9.99 11.04
N SER A 79 -3.39 10.86 11.69
CA SER A 79 -3.94 11.70 12.73
C SER A 79 -4.99 12.68 12.20
N GLN A 80 -4.84 13.12 10.95
CA GLN A 80 -5.82 13.96 10.27
C GLN A 80 -7.02 13.18 9.73
N ASN A 81 -6.83 11.90 9.47
CA ASN A 81 -7.84 11.01 8.89
C ASN A 81 -7.86 9.68 9.63
N PRO A 82 -8.42 9.65 10.85
CA PRO A 82 -8.31 8.45 11.72
C PRO A 82 -8.84 7.16 11.11
N GLN A 83 -9.85 7.24 10.21
CA GLN A 83 -10.40 6.05 9.58
C GLN A 83 -9.40 5.32 8.68
N VAL A 84 -8.38 6.02 8.20
CA VAL A 84 -7.34 5.44 7.34
C VAL A 84 -6.59 4.32 8.07
N LYS A 85 -6.40 4.49 9.38
CA LYS A 85 -5.73 3.48 10.21
C LYS A 85 -6.41 2.12 10.09
N GLU A 86 -7.73 2.08 10.32
CA GLU A 86 -8.48 0.82 10.26
C GLU A 86 -8.52 0.25 8.85
N ASN A 87 -8.57 1.12 7.85
CA ASN A 87 -8.59 0.68 6.48
C ASN A 87 -7.27 0.04 6.06
N ILE A 88 -6.14 0.59 6.50
CA ILE A 88 -4.83 -0.02 6.26
C ILE A 88 -4.73 -1.37 6.95
N ILE A 89 -5.18 -1.47 8.20
CA ILE A 89 -5.19 -2.73 8.93
C ILE A 89 -6.00 -3.78 8.17
N SER A 90 -7.20 -3.40 7.71
CA SER A 90 -8.04 -4.30 6.92
C SER A 90 -7.37 -4.72 5.62
N ALA A 91 -6.72 -3.79 4.94
CA ALA A 91 -6.03 -4.08 3.68
C ALA A 91 -4.89 -5.09 3.89
N VAL A 92 -4.10 -4.91 4.95
CA VAL A 92 -2.98 -5.83 5.24
C VAL A 92 -3.48 -7.21 5.63
N ASN A 93 -4.63 -7.30 6.30
CA ASN A 93 -5.20 -8.57 6.74
C ASN A 93 -6.12 -9.21 5.70
N SER A 94 -6.26 -8.60 4.53
CA SER A 94 -7.12 -9.10 3.46
C SER A 94 -6.33 -9.90 2.44
N LYS A 95 -7.01 -10.29 1.36
CA LYS A 95 -6.37 -10.94 0.21
C LYS A 95 -5.27 -10.04 -0.37
N GLU A 96 -5.55 -8.75 -0.48
CA GLU A 96 -4.58 -7.77 -0.99
C GLU A 96 -3.36 -7.70 -0.09
N GLY A 97 -3.57 -7.76 1.22
CA GLY A 97 -2.47 -7.78 2.18
C GLY A 97 -1.55 -8.98 2.02
N GLN A 98 -2.13 -10.14 1.70
CA GLN A 98 -1.33 -11.33 1.45
C GLN A 98 -0.43 -11.16 0.22
N ILE A 99 -0.96 -10.48 -0.80
CA ILE A 99 -0.18 -10.18 -2.00
C ILE A 99 0.98 -9.24 -1.65
N ILE A 100 0.70 -8.21 -0.88
CA ILE A 100 1.71 -7.24 -0.46
C ILE A 100 2.79 -7.93 0.39
N GLU A 101 2.37 -8.76 1.34
CA GLU A 101 3.30 -9.50 2.18
C GLU A 101 4.24 -10.37 1.34
N GLY A 102 3.71 -10.99 0.29
CA GLY A 102 4.51 -11.81 -0.63
C GLY A 102 5.56 -11.01 -1.39
N ILE A 103 5.46 -9.69 -1.41
CA ILE A 103 6.43 -8.80 -2.05
C ILE A 103 7.60 -8.46 -1.11
N ASN A 104 7.51 -8.85 0.16
CA ASN A 104 8.52 -8.55 1.17
C ASN A 104 8.68 -7.05 1.41
N TRP A 105 7.71 -6.45 2.08
CA TRP A 105 7.79 -5.05 2.46
C TRP A 105 9.11 -4.76 3.18
N SER A 106 9.72 -3.63 2.87
CA SER A 106 10.99 -3.26 3.48
C SER A 106 10.82 -3.01 4.98
N GLU A 107 11.93 -3.13 5.73
CA GLU A 107 11.92 -2.89 7.17
C GLU A 107 11.51 -1.46 7.48
N GLU A 108 11.92 -0.49 6.66
CA GLU A 108 11.54 0.91 6.83
C GLU A 108 10.03 1.11 6.68
N VAL A 109 9.41 0.43 5.71
CA VAL A 109 7.96 0.50 5.52
C VAL A 109 7.24 -0.11 6.71
N LYS A 110 7.70 -1.26 7.20
CA LYS A 110 7.10 -1.91 8.37
C LYS A 110 7.20 -1.01 9.60
N LYS A 111 8.34 -0.37 9.82
CA LYS A 111 8.53 0.55 10.94
C LYS A 111 7.64 1.77 10.81
N THR A 112 7.48 2.30 9.60
CA THR A 112 6.61 3.43 9.35
C THR A 112 5.16 3.09 9.66
N LEU A 113 4.71 1.90 9.24
CA LEU A 113 3.36 1.43 9.53
C LEU A 113 3.16 1.18 11.02
N LEU A 114 4.13 0.55 11.68
CA LEU A 114 4.07 0.33 13.12
C LEU A 114 3.92 1.64 13.88
N LYS A 115 4.73 2.64 13.54
CA LYS A 115 4.68 3.96 14.17
C LYS A 115 3.34 4.63 13.94
N ALA A 116 2.83 4.58 12.72
CA ALA A 116 1.59 5.28 12.34
C ALA A 116 0.35 4.62 12.95
N ILE A 117 0.36 3.29 13.07
CA ILE A 117 -0.80 2.52 13.53
C ILE A 117 -0.75 2.27 15.04
N GLY A 118 0.44 2.20 15.60
CA GLY A 118 0.60 2.04 17.05
C GLY A 118 0.78 0.61 17.51
N TYR A 119 0.74 -0.37 16.59
CA TYR A 119 1.05 -1.77 16.91
C TYR A 119 1.46 -2.52 15.64
N ASP A 120 2.12 -3.66 15.83
CA ASP A 120 2.68 -4.42 14.73
C ASP A 120 1.58 -5.26 14.07
N ILE A 121 1.19 -4.88 12.86
CA ILE A 121 0.15 -5.58 12.10
C ILE A 121 0.69 -6.76 11.31
N PHE A 122 2.00 -7.00 11.35
CA PHE A 122 2.64 -8.07 10.60
C PHE A 122 2.91 -9.32 11.45
N LYS A 123 2.46 -9.33 12.64
CA LYS A 123 2.57 -10.52 13.50
C LYS A 123 1.56 -11.57 13.13
#